data_5bb9146d0bdd0c3bda9310367b9ea92a
#
_entry.id   5bb9146d0bdd0c3bda9310367b9ea92a
#
_cell.length_a   1.000
_cell.length_b   1.000
_cell.length_c   1.000
_cell.angle_alpha   90.00
_cell.angle_beta   90.00
_cell.angle_gamma   90.00
#
_symmetry.space_group_name_H-M   'P 1'
#
loop_
_entity.id
_entity.type
_entity.pdbx_description
1 polymer ?
#
loop_
_entity_poly.entity_id
_entity_poly.type
_entity_poly.pdbx_seq_one_letter_code
_entity_poly.pdbx_strand_id
1 'polypeptide(L)'
;MKKLLVAIVGLFCSVASFAQYSSGGFELDKESLYYGFRFGGTLASISGDRSIGTKVGLTLGGVVGLRLSSSSPVFLESGLYYTQRGAENDSYKITHDNLEIPVLVKYGFMATENIAILPYIGPYFAYAVSSEKKNKIETADVLHRLYRNNMGFKVGCGAEYNKLYLELGYQFGVTNIWDSDDITGHNNAWYMNLGVNF
;
A
#
# COMPACT_ATOMS: atom_id res chain seq x y z
N MET A 1 -0.84 -20.63 -10.07
CA MET A 1 -0.34 -19.80 -8.97
C MET A 1 1.18 -19.92 -8.77
N LYS A 2 1.78 -21.12 -8.60
CA LYS A 2 3.24 -21.27 -8.42
C LYS A 2 4.08 -20.69 -9.57
N LYS A 3 3.66 -20.85 -10.83
CA LYS A 3 4.38 -20.31 -12.01
C LYS A 3 4.35 -18.78 -12.09
N LEU A 4 3.25 -18.14 -11.65
CA LEU A 4 3.14 -16.69 -11.56
C LEU A 4 4.07 -16.13 -10.48
N LEU A 5 4.14 -16.79 -9.34
CA LEU A 5 5.03 -16.40 -8.23
C LEU A 5 6.50 -16.49 -8.63
N VAL A 6 6.90 -17.52 -9.37
CA VAL A 6 8.26 -17.67 -9.91
C VAL A 6 8.58 -16.58 -10.95
N ALA A 7 7.62 -16.22 -11.80
CA ALA A 7 7.80 -15.13 -12.77
C ALA A 7 7.96 -13.76 -12.08
N ILE A 8 7.18 -13.51 -11.05
CA ILE A 8 7.28 -12.28 -10.23
C ILE A 8 8.63 -12.22 -9.51
N VAL A 9 9.06 -13.31 -8.86
CA VAL A 9 10.37 -13.39 -8.21
C VAL A 9 11.51 -13.23 -9.22
N GLY A 10 11.41 -13.83 -10.39
CA GLY A 10 12.39 -13.67 -11.47
C GLY A 10 12.49 -12.24 -11.99
N LEU A 11 11.35 -11.55 -12.12
CA LEU A 11 11.31 -10.12 -12.49
C LEU A 11 11.98 -9.25 -11.41
N PHE A 12 11.76 -9.54 -10.12
CA PHE A 12 12.40 -8.84 -9.01
C PHE A 12 13.91 -9.06 -8.96
N CYS A 13 14.40 -10.28 -9.22
CA CYS A 13 15.82 -10.56 -9.26
C CYS A 13 16.52 -9.81 -10.41
N SER A 14 15.86 -9.62 -11.55
CA SER A 14 16.42 -8.85 -12.66
C SER A 14 16.51 -7.35 -12.34
N VAL A 15 15.53 -6.79 -11.65
CA VAL A 15 15.55 -5.38 -11.21
C VAL A 15 16.63 -5.14 -10.16
N ALA A 16 16.83 -6.07 -9.22
CA ALA A 16 17.89 -5.99 -8.21
C ALA A 16 19.30 -5.97 -8.82
N SER A 17 19.50 -6.58 -9.97
CA SER A 17 20.80 -6.58 -10.68
C SER A 17 21.18 -5.21 -11.25
N PHE A 18 20.22 -4.36 -11.58
CA PHE A 18 20.47 -2.97 -12.01
C PHE A 18 20.77 -2.04 -10.85
N ALA A 19 20.36 -2.40 -9.64
CA ALA A 19 20.54 -1.60 -8.42
C ALA A 19 22.00 -1.52 -7.94
N GLN A 20 22.88 -2.40 -8.42
CA GLN A 20 24.30 -2.40 -8.02
C GLN A 20 25.10 -1.22 -8.62
N TYR A 21 24.54 -0.48 -9.58
CA TYR A 21 25.26 0.60 -10.26
C TYR A 21 25.03 1.99 -9.65
N SER A 22 24.13 2.15 -8.69
CA SER A 22 23.90 3.41 -8.00
C SER A 22 24.43 3.35 -6.56
N SER A 23 25.64 3.88 -6.35
CA SER A 23 26.29 3.97 -5.05
C SER A 23 25.90 5.23 -4.27
N GLY A 24 24.64 5.67 -4.35
CA GLY A 24 24.11 6.82 -3.62
C GLY A 24 22.89 6.43 -2.80
N GLY A 25 22.87 6.82 -1.52
CA GLY A 25 21.63 6.87 -0.74
C GLY A 25 20.68 7.93 -1.30
N PHE A 26 19.47 8.02 -0.76
CA PHE A 26 18.52 9.06 -1.11
C PHE A 26 19.13 10.44 -0.84
N GLU A 27 19.52 11.15 -1.88
CA GLU A 27 20.06 12.49 -1.79
C GLU A 27 18.92 13.48 -2.09
N LEU A 28 18.53 14.27 -1.08
CA LEU A 28 17.51 15.32 -1.26
C LEU A 28 17.92 16.37 -2.30
N ASP A 29 19.17 16.37 -2.73
CA ASP A 29 19.76 17.41 -3.59
C ASP A 29 19.78 17.08 -5.09
N LYS A 30 19.50 15.86 -5.50
CA LYS A 30 19.51 15.48 -6.92
C LYS A 30 18.12 15.48 -7.52
N GLU A 31 17.99 16.07 -8.72
CA GLU A 31 16.87 15.81 -9.62
C GLU A 31 16.95 14.35 -10.06
N SER A 32 16.39 13.45 -9.29
CA SER A 32 16.56 12.05 -9.57
C SER A 32 15.22 11.31 -9.52
N LEU A 33 15.08 10.47 -10.51
CA LEU A 33 14.16 9.35 -10.50
C LEU A 33 14.75 8.32 -9.52
N TYR A 34 13.97 7.90 -8.54
CA TYR A 34 14.32 6.77 -7.69
C TYR A 34 13.29 5.66 -7.84
N TYR A 35 13.68 4.46 -7.55
CA TYR A 35 12.81 3.30 -7.50
C TYR A 35 13.10 2.51 -6.24
N GLY A 36 12.12 1.77 -5.80
CA GLY A 36 12.26 1.03 -4.57
C GLY A 36 11.32 -0.14 -4.47
N PHE A 37 11.56 -0.91 -3.45
CA PHE A 37 10.75 -2.06 -3.09
C PHE A 37 10.21 -1.88 -1.69
N ARG A 38 8.96 -2.27 -1.46
CA ARG A 38 8.26 -2.18 -0.18
C ARG A 38 7.63 -3.51 0.18
N PHE A 39 7.74 -3.89 1.44
CA PHE A 39 7.00 -5.01 2.00
C PHE A 39 6.57 -4.67 3.43
N GLY A 40 5.45 -5.20 3.86
CA GLY A 40 4.97 -4.88 5.20
C GLY A 40 3.64 -5.52 5.54
N GLY A 41 2.97 -4.90 6.49
CA GLY A 41 1.69 -5.35 7.00
C GLY A 41 0.63 -4.26 6.98
N THR A 42 -0.61 -4.69 6.90
CA THR A 42 -1.79 -3.85 7.03
C THR A 42 -2.67 -4.33 8.16
N LEU A 43 -3.28 -3.39 8.87
CA LEU A 43 -4.36 -3.62 9.82
C LEU A 43 -5.61 -2.98 9.24
N ALA A 44 -6.38 -3.77 8.49
CA ALA A 44 -7.58 -3.32 7.81
C ALA A 44 -8.82 -3.48 8.69
N SER A 45 -9.72 -2.51 8.61
CA SER A 45 -11.03 -2.54 9.24
C SER A 45 -12.07 -1.98 8.30
N ILE A 46 -13.30 -2.48 8.40
CA ILE A 46 -14.45 -1.94 7.67
C ILE A 46 -15.22 -1.06 8.65
N SER A 47 -15.33 0.22 8.33
CA SER A 47 -16.12 1.21 9.08
C SER A 47 -17.41 1.51 8.33
N GLY A 48 -18.52 1.68 9.04
CA GLY A 48 -19.83 1.98 8.47
C GLY A 48 -20.94 1.36 9.32
N ASP A 49 -22.12 1.19 8.72
CA ASP A 49 -23.31 0.64 9.40
C ASP A 49 -23.10 -0.78 9.94
N ARG A 50 -22.17 -1.52 9.35
CA ARG A 50 -21.66 -2.80 9.84
C ARG A 50 -20.17 -2.73 10.06
N SER A 51 -19.75 -2.35 11.24
CA SER A 51 -18.34 -2.44 11.65
C SER A 51 -17.96 -3.91 11.80
N ILE A 52 -16.98 -4.34 11.03
CA ILE A 52 -16.43 -5.70 11.07
C ILE A 52 -15.00 -5.62 11.61
N GLY A 53 -14.63 -6.58 12.44
CA GLY A 53 -13.36 -6.61 13.16
C GLY A 53 -12.12 -6.44 12.29
N THR A 54 -11.02 -6.11 12.95
CA THR A 54 -9.73 -5.83 12.30
C THR A 54 -9.08 -7.12 11.79
N LYS A 55 -8.52 -7.05 10.57
CA LYS A 55 -7.74 -8.15 9.99
C LYS A 55 -6.33 -7.68 9.66
N VAL A 56 -5.36 -8.53 10.01
CA VAL A 56 -3.97 -8.38 9.58
C VAL A 56 -3.84 -8.88 8.14
N GLY A 57 -3.20 -8.10 7.29
CA GLY A 57 -2.87 -8.44 5.91
C GLY A 57 -1.42 -8.17 5.59
N LEU A 58 -0.97 -8.65 4.44
CA LEU A 58 0.36 -8.40 3.91
C LEU A 58 0.30 -7.36 2.79
N THR A 59 1.38 -6.60 2.63
CA THR A 59 1.59 -5.70 1.51
C THR A 59 2.96 -5.92 0.91
N LEU A 60 3.03 -5.86 -0.41
CA LEU A 60 4.24 -6.03 -1.19
C LEU A 60 4.12 -5.16 -2.44
N GLY A 61 5.16 -4.37 -2.77
CA GLY A 61 5.07 -3.51 -3.94
C GLY A 61 6.41 -2.97 -4.44
N GLY A 62 6.38 -2.49 -5.68
CA GLY A 62 7.44 -1.70 -6.27
C GLY A 62 7.00 -0.26 -6.42
N VAL A 63 7.91 0.67 -6.21
CA VAL A 63 7.65 2.10 -6.29
C VAL A 63 8.61 2.79 -7.25
N VAL A 64 8.15 3.87 -7.83
CA VAL A 64 8.93 4.83 -8.59
C VAL A 64 8.58 6.22 -8.10
N GLY A 65 9.58 7.03 -7.85
CA GLY A 65 9.40 8.40 -7.39
C GLY A 65 10.27 9.36 -8.19
N LEU A 66 9.76 10.57 -8.34
CA LEU A 66 10.37 11.66 -9.08
C LEU A 66 10.40 12.91 -8.21
N ARG A 67 11.55 13.57 -8.11
CA ARG A 67 11.63 14.90 -7.51
C ARG A 67 10.99 15.92 -8.44
N LEU A 68 10.04 16.69 -7.93
CA LEU A 68 9.27 17.66 -8.73
C LEU A 68 9.97 19.02 -8.88
N SER A 69 10.92 19.34 -7.99
CA SER A 69 11.57 20.65 -7.98
C SER A 69 13.01 20.55 -7.50
N SER A 70 13.91 21.26 -8.18
CA SER A 70 15.31 21.40 -7.75
C SER A 70 15.48 22.27 -6.53
N SER A 71 14.56 23.24 -6.31
CA SER A 71 14.63 24.18 -5.19
C SER A 71 13.89 23.71 -3.93
N SER A 72 13.05 22.67 -4.03
CA SER A 72 12.25 22.16 -2.91
C SER A 72 12.28 20.64 -2.88
N PRO A 73 12.41 20.01 -1.72
CA PRO A 73 12.46 18.55 -1.57
C PRO A 73 11.05 17.93 -1.67
N VAL A 74 10.37 18.21 -2.78
CA VAL A 74 9.03 17.67 -3.08
C VAL A 74 9.16 16.53 -4.08
N PHE A 75 8.57 15.40 -3.76
CA PHE A 75 8.61 14.19 -4.56
C PHE A 75 7.20 13.73 -4.91
N LEU A 76 7.04 13.22 -6.11
CA LEU A 76 5.86 12.46 -6.52
C LEU A 76 6.26 10.99 -6.59
N GLU A 77 5.61 10.16 -5.80
CA GLU A 77 5.84 8.71 -5.81
C GLU A 77 4.57 7.99 -6.24
N SER A 78 4.73 7.01 -7.11
CA SER A 78 3.69 6.06 -7.45
C SER A 78 4.26 4.63 -7.39
N GLY A 79 3.40 3.63 -7.51
CA GLY A 79 3.86 2.25 -7.47
C GLY A 79 2.75 1.28 -7.76
N LEU A 80 3.11 0.00 -7.77
CA LEU A 80 2.16 -1.09 -7.83
C LEU A 80 2.34 -1.98 -6.62
N TYR A 81 1.27 -2.10 -5.83
CA TYR A 81 1.25 -2.90 -4.61
C TYR A 81 0.26 -4.03 -4.73
N TYR A 82 0.65 -5.20 -4.27
CA TYR A 82 -0.25 -6.26 -3.87
C TYR A 82 -0.54 -6.10 -2.40
N THR A 83 -1.82 -5.97 -2.03
CA THR A 83 -2.24 -5.77 -0.65
C THR A 83 -3.34 -6.76 -0.28
N GLN A 84 -3.14 -7.46 0.82
CA GLN A 84 -4.19 -8.28 1.41
C GLN A 84 -4.96 -7.46 2.43
N ARG A 85 -6.27 -7.43 2.30
CA ARG A 85 -7.18 -6.77 3.22
C ARG A 85 -8.35 -7.66 3.56
N GLY A 86 -9.17 -7.23 4.48
CA GLY A 86 -10.39 -7.91 4.81
C GLY A 86 -10.86 -7.60 6.22
N ALA A 87 -11.77 -8.42 6.68
CA ALA A 87 -12.29 -8.36 8.02
C ALA A 87 -12.47 -9.78 8.54
N GLU A 88 -12.24 -9.97 9.83
CA GLU A 88 -12.41 -11.25 10.49
C GLU A 88 -13.24 -11.08 11.76
N ASN A 89 -14.25 -11.93 11.91
CA ASN A 89 -15.06 -12.06 13.12
C ASN A 89 -15.19 -13.55 13.46
N ASP A 90 -15.75 -13.87 14.63
CA ASP A 90 -15.94 -15.25 15.09
C ASP A 90 -16.74 -16.11 14.11
N SER A 91 -17.65 -15.49 13.32
CA SER A 91 -18.58 -16.18 12.43
C SER A 91 -18.12 -16.22 10.96
N TYR A 92 -17.28 -15.32 10.50
CA TYR A 92 -16.83 -15.25 9.11
C TYR A 92 -15.48 -14.57 8.95
N LYS A 93 -14.78 -14.96 7.87
CA LYS A 93 -13.51 -14.39 7.44
C LYS A 93 -13.62 -13.97 5.99
N ILE A 94 -13.39 -12.70 5.72
CA ILE A 94 -13.36 -12.12 4.38
C ILE A 94 -11.92 -11.75 4.08
N THR A 95 -11.41 -12.23 2.96
CA THR A 95 -10.08 -11.85 2.45
C THR A 95 -10.24 -11.25 1.07
N HIS A 96 -9.68 -10.06 0.88
CA HIS A 96 -9.59 -9.39 -0.41
C HIS A 96 -8.12 -9.18 -0.75
N ASP A 97 -7.72 -9.71 -1.88
CA ASP A 97 -6.41 -9.43 -2.47
C ASP A 97 -6.60 -8.34 -3.50
N ASN A 98 -5.87 -7.24 -3.33
CA ASN A 98 -6.00 -6.06 -4.16
C ASN A 98 -4.68 -5.74 -4.85
N LEU A 99 -4.77 -5.27 -6.10
CA LEU A 99 -3.72 -4.49 -6.73
C LEU A 99 -4.01 -3.01 -6.49
N GLU A 100 -3.04 -2.30 -5.96
CA GLU A 100 -3.18 -0.91 -5.55
C GLU A 100 -2.13 -0.04 -6.21
N ILE A 101 -2.57 1.11 -6.71
CA ILE A 101 -1.73 2.15 -7.33
C ILE A 101 -1.95 3.44 -6.54
N PRO A 102 -1.04 3.80 -5.63
CA PRO A 102 -1.04 5.10 -4.98
C PRO A 102 -0.38 6.15 -5.87
N VAL A 103 -0.76 7.41 -5.67
CA VAL A 103 -0.06 8.59 -6.20
C VAL A 103 0.17 9.53 -5.04
N LEU A 104 1.39 9.58 -4.53
CA LEU A 104 1.73 10.24 -3.27
C LEU A 104 2.61 11.45 -3.53
N VAL A 105 2.25 12.57 -2.94
CA VAL A 105 3.14 13.73 -2.83
C VAL A 105 3.85 13.63 -1.48
N LYS A 106 5.18 13.62 -1.52
CA LYS A 106 6.04 13.53 -0.35
C LYS A 106 6.84 14.83 -0.22
N TYR A 107 7.04 15.26 1.01
CA TYR A 107 7.96 16.35 1.32
C TYR A 107 9.10 15.79 2.17
N GLY A 108 10.35 15.97 1.70
CA GLY A 108 11.52 15.48 2.40
C GLY A 108 12.18 16.56 3.26
N PHE A 109 12.57 16.20 4.46
CA PHE A 109 13.47 17.03 5.25
C PHE A 109 14.46 16.17 6.02
N MET A 110 15.71 16.67 6.15
CA MET A 110 16.75 15.97 6.87
C MET A 110 16.56 16.19 8.38
N ALA A 111 16.32 15.11 9.11
CA ALA A 111 16.28 15.14 10.57
C ALA A 111 17.70 15.07 11.16
N THR A 112 18.59 14.33 10.48
CA THR A 112 20.02 14.24 10.76
C THR A 112 20.77 14.12 9.43
N GLU A 113 22.11 14.13 9.45
CA GLU A 113 22.93 13.98 8.23
C GLU A 113 22.59 12.72 7.41
N ASN A 114 22.07 11.67 8.06
CA ASN A 114 21.80 10.38 7.42
C ASN A 114 20.33 9.96 7.45
N ILE A 115 19.45 10.74 8.07
CA ILE A 115 18.02 10.39 8.22
C ILE A 115 17.16 11.46 7.56
N ALA A 116 16.45 11.08 6.52
CA ALA A 116 15.41 11.88 5.91
C ALA A 116 14.03 11.45 6.41
N ILE A 117 13.16 12.42 6.71
CA ILE A 117 11.77 12.22 7.07
C ILE A 117 10.91 12.68 5.90
N LEU A 118 9.96 11.87 5.50
CA LEU A 118 9.16 12.07 4.30
C LEU A 118 7.66 11.92 4.62
N PRO A 119 7.01 12.92 5.24
CA PRO A 119 5.56 12.95 5.30
C PRO A 119 4.96 12.96 3.89
N TYR A 120 3.82 12.32 3.73
CA TYR A 120 3.16 12.21 2.44
C TYR A 120 1.64 12.17 2.57
N ILE A 121 1.01 12.56 1.46
CA ILE A 121 -0.43 12.45 1.25
C ILE A 121 -0.69 12.21 -0.23
N GLY A 122 -1.76 11.50 -0.54
CA GLY A 122 -2.22 11.35 -1.92
C GLY A 122 -3.33 10.33 -2.08
N PRO A 123 -3.97 10.32 -3.26
CA PRO A 123 -4.99 9.34 -3.60
C PRO A 123 -4.38 7.96 -3.87
N TYR A 124 -5.22 6.95 -3.77
CA TYR A 124 -4.93 5.61 -4.26
C TYR A 124 -6.13 5.03 -4.99
N PHE A 125 -5.84 4.15 -5.92
CA PHE A 125 -6.79 3.29 -6.59
C PHE A 125 -6.43 1.83 -6.31
N ALA A 126 -7.42 1.02 -5.92
CA ALA A 126 -7.23 -0.40 -5.67
C ALA A 126 -8.28 -1.22 -6.42
N TYR A 127 -7.84 -2.32 -7.01
CA TYR A 127 -8.66 -3.28 -7.73
C TYR A 127 -8.57 -4.65 -7.08
N ALA A 128 -9.71 -5.22 -6.65
CA ALA A 128 -9.77 -6.53 -6.06
C ALA A 128 -9.57 -7.62 -7.14
N VAL A 129 -8.45 -8.34 -7.06
CA VAL A 129 -8.11 -9.44 -7.98
C VAL A 129 -8.63 -10.79 -7.50
N SER A 130 -8.79 -10.94 -6.18
CA SER A 130 -9.36 -12.15 -5.58
C SER A 130 -10.16 -11.79 -4.33
N SER A 131 -11.23 -12.51 -4.11
CA SER A 131 -12.06 -12.38 -2.92
C SER A 131 -12.44 -13.77 -2.44
N GLU A 132 -11.89 -14.18 -1.32
CA GLU A 132 -12.25 -15.42 -0.66
C GLU A 132 -13.15 -15.15 0.54
N LYS A 133 -14.28 -15.82 0.59
CA LYS A 133 -15.20 -15.81 1.71
C LYS A 133 -15.19 -17.20 2.35
N LYS A 134 -14.87 -17.28 3.62
CA LYS A 134 -14.99 -18.50 4.40
C LYS A 134 -16.03 -18.28 5.48
N ASN A 135 -17.22 -18.88 5.31
CA ASN A 135 -18.23 -18.95 6.35
C ASN A 135 -17.80 -20.01 7.37
N LYS A 136 -17.74 -19.63 8.64
CA LYS A 136 -17.56 -20.56 9.74
C LYS A 136 -18.90 -21.18 10.20
N ILE A 137 -20.01 -20.60 9.76
CA ILE A 137 -21.39 -21.06 10.07
C ILE A 137 -22.21 -21.04 8.78
N GLU A 138 -22.88 -22.13 8.46
CA GLU A 138 -23.58 -22.42 7.18
C GLU A 138 -24.82 -21.55 6.87
N THR A 139 -25.23 -20.65 7.76
CA THR A 139 -26.56 -20.01 7.69
C THR A 139 -26.57 -18.55 7.22
N ALA A 140 -25.48 -18.01 6.71
CA ALA A 140 -25.43 -16.59 6.32
C ALA A 140 -25.26 -16.41 4.81
N ASP A 141 -26.35 -16.60 4.06
CA ASP A 141 -26.43 -16.31 2.62
C ASP A 141 -26.70 -14.82 2.31
N VAL A 142 -26.27 -13.93 3.20
CA VAL A 142 -26.53 -12.47 3.12
C VAL A 142 -25.22 -11.71 2.95
N LEU A 143 -24.39 -12.10 2.00
CA LEU A 143 -23.22 -11.28 1.63
C LEU A 143 -23.47 -10.65 0.26
N HIS A 144 -23.89 -9.39 0.29
CA HIS A 144 -24.00 -8.54 -0.89
C HIS A 144 -22.69 -8.55 -1.72
N ARG A 145 -22.83 -8.36 -3.01
CA ARG A 145 -21.73 -8.30 -3.95
C ARG A 145 -20.81 -7.14 -3.54
N LEU A 146 -19.54 -7.40 -3.35
CA LEU A 146 -18.55 -6.37 -3.03
C LEU A 146 -18.03 -5.72 -4.32
N TYR A 147 -17.96 -4.40 -4.34
CA TYR A 147 -17.33 -3.68 -5.45
C TYR A 147 -15.85 -4.05 -5.57
N ARG A 148 -15.39 -4.26 -6.81
CA ARG A 148 -13.99 -4.58 -7.09
C ARG A 148 -13.08 -3.37 -7.05
N ASN A 149 -13.64 -2.19 -7.28
CA ASN A 149 -12.89 -0.94 -7.31
C ASN A 149 -13.01 -0.25 -5.97
N ASN A 150 -11.87 0.17 -5.44
CA ASN A 150 -11.80 0.95 -4.22
C ASN A 150 -10.87 2.14 -4.45
N MET A 151 -11.31 3.31 -4.05
CA MET A 151 -10.54 4.55 -4.11
C MET A 151 -10.53 5.22 -2.75
N GLY A 152 -9.49 5.99 -2.49
CA GLY A 152 -9.38 6.74 -1.26
C GLY A 152 -8.11 7.57 -1.21
N PHE A 153 -7.75 7.94 0.01
CA PHE A 153 -6.56 8.72 0.29
C PHE A 153 -5.66 7.99 1.27
N LYS A 154 -4.37 8.21 1.11
CA LYS A 154 -3.32 7.79 2.04
C LYS A 154 -2.67 9.00 2.65
N VAL A 155 -2.39 8.93 3.94
CA VAL A 155 -1.57 9.89 4.67
C VAL A 155 -0.59 9.11 5.55
N GLY A 156 0.63 9.59 5.65
CA GLY A 156 1.64 8.91 6.46
C GLY A 156 2.96 9.64 6.49
N CYS A 157 3.92 8.96 7.07
CA CYS A 157 5.28 9.44 7.19
C CYS A 157 6.26 8.31 6.92
N GLY A 158 7.22 8.56 6.05
CA GLY A 158 8.37 7.71 5.80
C GLY A 158 9.59 8.23 6.54
N ALA A 159 10.50 7.32 6.87
CA ALA A 159 11.84 7.64 7.32
C ALA A 159 12.82 6.85 6.46
N GLU A 160 13.85 7.51 5.97
CA GLU A 160 14.89 6.89 5.15
C GLU A 160 16.24 7.05 5.84
N TYR A 161 16.94 5.94 5.96
CA TYR A 161 18.31 5.87 6.45
C TYR A 161 19.18 5.17 5.39
N ASN A 162 20.05 5.92 4.73
CA ASN A 162 20.79 5.47 3.56
C ASN A 162 19.83 5.00 2.45
N LYS A 163 19.70 3.69 2.26
CA LYS A 163 18.78 3.05 1.29
C LYS A 163 17.60 2.38 1.95
N LEU A 164 17.63 2.25 3.27
CA LEU A 164 16.55 1.62 4.02
C LEU A 164 15.43 2.62 4.22
N TYR A 165 14.22 2.17 3.95
CA TYR A 165 13.01 2.96 4.08
C TYR A 165 12.03 2.29 5.01
N LEU A 166 11.49 3.05 5.95
CA LEU A 166 10.41 2.64 6.84
C LEU A 166 9.27 3.62 6.66
N GLU A 167 8.05 3.14 6.52
CA GLU A 167 6.87 4.01 6.51
C GLU A 167 5.77 3.50 7.42
N LEU A 168 5.06 4.45 8.00
CA LEU A 168 3.83 4.25 8.74
C LEU A 168 2.76 5.18 8.16
N GLY A 169 1.59 4.64 7.86
CA GLY A 169 0.52 5.43 7.28
C GLY A 169 -0.85 4.89 7.59
N TYR A 170 -1.82 5.73 7.28
CA TYR A 170 -3.23 5.43 7.35
C TYR A 170 -3.89 5.67 6.00
N GLN A 171 -4.83 4.81 5.67
CA GLN A 171 -5.56 4.82 4.43
C GLN A 171 -7.05 4.95 4.71
N PHE A 172 -7.67 5.90 4.03
CA PHE A 172 -9.10 6.18 4.07
C PHE A 172 -9.76 5.70 2.78
N GLY A 173 -10.68 4.74 2.86
CA GLY A 173 -11.54 4.40 1.73
C GLY A 173 -12.66 5.43 1.59
N VAL A 174 -12.83 5.96 0.38
CA VAL A 174 -13.91 6.93 0.07
C VAL A 174 -15.07 6.23 -0.64
N THR A 175 -14.77 5.20 -1.43
CA THR A 175 -15.81 4.44 -2.13
C THR A 175 -16.53 3.49 -1.18
N ASN A 176 -17.85 3.37 -1.37
CA ASN A 176 -18.64 2.33 -0.71
C ASN A 176 -18.18 0.96 -1.22
N ILE A 177 -17.90 0.02 -0.32
CA ILE A 177 -17.50 -1.34 -0.66
C ILE A 177 -18.68 -2.28 -0.89
N TRP A 178 -19.91 -1.86 -0.52
CA TRP A 178 -21.12 -2.65 -0.67
C TRP A 178 -21.88 -2.25 -1.94
N ASP A 179 -22.32 -3.25 -2.71
CA ASP A 179 -23.22 -3.09 -3.86
C ASP A 179 -24.67 -2.99 -3.38
N SER A 180 -24.94 -2.03 -2.50
CA SER A 180 -26.25 -1.75 -1.94
C SER A 180 -26.35 -0.27 -1.55
N ASP A 181 -27.44 0.36 -1.91
CA ASP A 181 -27.70 1.76 -1.57
C ASP A 181 -28.07 1.97 -0.09
N ASP A 182 -28.48 0.89 0.58
CA ASP A 182 -28.95 0.94 1.98
C ASP A 182 -27.86 0.71 3.03
N ILE A 183 -26.65 0.29 2.61
CA ILE A 183 -25.55 -0.03 3.53
C ILE A 183 -24.28 0.67 3.07
N THR A 184 -23.74 1.51 3.95
CA THR A 184 -22.44 2.15 3.70
C THR A 184 -21.32 1.44 4.44
N GLY A 185 -20.19 1.29 3.76
CA GLY A 185 -18.98 0.73 4.35
C GLY A 185 -17.74 1.23 3.64
N HIS A 186 -16.76 1.67 4.42
CA HIS A 186 -15.48 2.17 3.95
C HIS A 186 -14.35 1.29 4.44
N ASN A 187 -13.42 0.99 3.56
CA ASN A 187 -12.26 0.18 3.89
C ASN A 187 -11.12 1.07 4.36
N ASN A 188 -10.87 1.08 5.65
CA ASN A 188 -9.79 1.84 6.27
C ASN A 188 -8.67 0.89 6.71
N ALA A 189 -7.42 1.35 6.66
CA ALA A 189 -6.31 0.53 7.11
C ALA A 189 -5.13 1.36 7.64
N TRP A 190 -4.56 0.92 8.75
CA TRP A 190 -3.19 1.25 9.11
C TRP A 190 -2.24 0.35 8.32
N TYR A 191 -1.10 0.86 7.93
CA TYR A 191 -0.07 0.05 7.30
C TYR A 191 1.32 0.48 7.75
N MET A 192 2.20 -0.48 7.80
CA MET A 192 3.62 -0.29 8.07
C MET A 192 4.41 -1.09 7.05
N ASN A 193 5.30 -0.42 6.33
CA ASN A 193 6.13 -1.03 5.31
C ASN A 193 7.61 -0.74 5.59
N LEU A 194 8.42 -1.75 5.35
CA LEU A 194 9.86 -1.65 5.20
C LEU A 194 10.22 -1.67 3.73
N GLY A 195 11.31 -1.05 3.34
CA GLY A 195 11.72 -1.03 1.95
C GLY A 195 13.17 -0.64 1.74
N VAL A 196 13.53 -0.65 0.47
CA VAL A 196 14.84 -0.21 0.00
C VAL A 196 14.61 0.71 -1.20
N ASN A 197 15.29 1.84 -1.22
CA ASN A 197 15.33 2.78 -2.34
C ASN A 197 16.68 2.70 -3.08
N PHE A 198 16.63 2.90 -4.41
CA PHE A 198 17.79 2.83 -5.30
C PHE A 198 17.85 4.03 -6.21
#